data_834efd553748c42da1c7ed9997462afd
#
_entry.id   834efd553748c42da1c7ed9997462afd
#
_cell.length_a   1.000
_cell.length_b   1.000
_cell.length_c   1.000
_cell.angle_alpha   90.00
_cell.angle_beta   90.00
_cell.angle_gamma   90.00
#
_symmetry.space_group_name_H-M   'P 1'
#
loop_
_entity.id
_entity.type
_entity.pdbx_description
1 polymer ?
#
loop_
_entity_poly.entity_id
_entity_poly.type
_entity_poly.pdbx_seq_one_letter_code
_entity_poly.pdbx_strand_id
1 'polypeptide(L)'
;MEAKTVLITGAAKRIGRGIALRLHQAGYRVAIHYGNSEKEARATAEECGSAPLFQANLESVNDIRRMFSEVGPIYGLVNNAARFRRRDPLEVTESDWDFIHSVNLKATFFCCQQGALLMKKSGAGRIVNISSLGGIRPWEMYAHYCASKAGVIMLTKALAKAFAPEITVNSVAPGVILSSGQEPRIEEMIAATPARRSGTVEEVADAVLYFLNATNFVTGQVLAVDGGLSQR
;
A
#
# COMPACT_ATOMS: atom_id res chain seq x y z
N MET A 1 -25.26 -3.00 -11.50
CA MET A 1 -24.58 -2.04 -10.60
C MET A 1 -23.29 -1.62 -11.28
N GLU A 2 -22.99 -0.35 -11.27
CA GLU A 2 -21.75 0.17 -11.84
C GLU A 2 -20.53 -0.36 -11.05
N ALA A 3 -19.46 -0.74 -11.75
CA ALA A 3 -18.29 -1.33 -11.10
C ALA A 3 -17.59 -0.30 -10.19
N LYS A 4 -17.30 -0.68 -8.96
CA LYS A 4 -16.64 0.18 -7.96
C LYS A 4 -15.20 0.45 -8.36
N THR A 5 -14.80 1.74 -8.42
CA THR A 5 -13.43 2.14 -8.78
C THR A 5 -12.51 2.11 -7.56
N VAL A 6 -11.32 1.51 -7.71
CA VAL A 6 -10.25 1.47 -6.70
C VAL A 6 -8.98 2.08 -7.27
N LEU A 7 -8.49 3.17 -6.65
CA LEU A 7 -7.18 3.74 -6.97
C LEU A 7 -6.08 2.98 -6.22
N ILE A 8 -5.01 2.59 -6.93
CA ILE A 8 -3.88 1.87 -6.34
C ILE A 8 -2.61 2.67 -6.59
N THR A 9 -1.95 3.14 -5.53
CA THR A 9 -0.68 3.85 -5.68
C THR A 9 0.49 2.89 -5.92
N GLY A 10 1.40 3.23 -6.86
CA GLY A 10 2.53 2.39 -7.20
C GLY A 10 2.14 1.04 -7.81
N ALA A 11 1.10 1.02 -8.65
CA ALA A 11 0.53 -0.20 -9.22
C ALA A 11 1.23 -0.75 -10.47
N ALA A 12 2.33 -0.12 -10.91
CA ALA A 12 3.02 -0.51 -12.13
C ALA A 12 3.70 -1.90 -12.06
N LYS A 13 4.13 -2.34 -10.88
CA LYS A 13 4.92 -3.57 -10.71
C LYS A 13 4.82 -4.18 -9.32
N ARG A 14 5.38 -5.40 -9.14
CA ARG A 14 5.47 -6.11 -7.86
C ARG A 14 4.11 -6.23 -7.16
N ILE A 15 4.04 -5.96 -5.84
CA ILE A 15 2.82 -6.07 -5.03
C ILE A 15 1.69 -5.21 -5.61
N GLY A 16 1.98 -3.96 -6.00
CA GLY A 16 0.96 -3.06 -6.55
C GLY A 16 0.32 -3.59 -7.83
N ARG A 17 1.13 -4.17 -8.75
CA ARG A 17 0.61 -4.83 -9.95
C ARG A 17 -0.28 -6.02 -9.59
N GLY A 18 0.18 -6.89 -8.68
CA GLY A 18 -0.62 -8.04 -8.28
C GLY A 18 -1.94 -7.66 -7.63
N ILE A 19 -1.94 -6.59 -6.82
CA ILE A 19 -3.18 -6.03 -6.27
C ILE A 19 -4.11 -5.56 -7.40
N ALA A 20 -3.60 -4.83 -8.40
CA ALA A 20 -4.39 -4.34 -9.52
C ALA A 20 -5.05 -5.49 -10.30
N LEU A 21 -4.27 -6.51 -10.67
CA LEU A 21 -4.76 -7.70 -11.38
C LEU A 21 -5.83 -8.45 -10.56
N ARG A 22 -5.56 -8.67 -9.27
CA ARG A 22 -6.49 -9.39 -8.39
C ARG A 22 -7.81 -8.65 -8.20
N LEU A 23 -7.78 -7.34 -8.05
CA LEU A 23 -8.98 -6.53 -7.93
C LEU A 23 -9.76 -6.46 -9.24
N HIS A 24 -9.07 -6.36 -10.39
CA HIS A 24 -9.70 -6.43 -11.70
C HIS A 24 -10.43 -7.78 -11.90
N GLN A 25 -9.78 -8.90 -11.59
CA GLN A 25 -10.39 -10.23 -11.62
C GLN A 25 -11.61 -10.37 -10.69
N ALA A 26 -11.63 -9.63 -9.58
CA ALA A 26 -12.75 -9.59 -8.65
C ALA A 26 -13.88 -8.63 -9.08
N GLY A 27 -13.79 -8.02 -10.27
CA GLY A 27 -14.82 -7.16 -10.85
C GLY A 27 -14.74 -5.67 -10.44
N TYR A 28 -13.66 -5.25 -9.81
CA TYR A 28 -13.42 -3.82 -9.57
C TYR A 28 -12.89 -3.14 -10.83
N ARG A 29 -13.28 -1.89 -11.03
CA ARG A 29 -12.59 -0.98 -11.94
C ARG A 29 -11.34 -0.45 -11.23
N VAL A 30 -10.15 -0.76 -11.75
CA VAL A 30 -8.90 -0.28 -11.16
C VAL A 30 -8.44 1.01 -11.82
N ALA A 31 -7.88 1.93 -11.03
CA ALA A 31 -7.18 3.13 -11.46
C ALA A 31 -5.73 3.00 -11.01
N ILE A 32 -4.79 3.11 -11.94
CA ILE A 32 -3.38 2.78 -11.75
C ILE A 32 -2.57 4.05 -11.62
N HIS A 33 -1.99 4.28 -10.41
CA HIS A 33 -0.99 5.33 -10.26
C HIS A 33 0.43 4.79 -10.44
N TYR A 34 1.27 5.57 -11.09
CA TYR A 34 2.72 5.35 -11.23
C TYR A 34 3.52 6.65 -11.06
N GLY A 35 4.79 6.53 -10.64
CA GLY A 35 5.75 7.64 -10.63
C GLY A 35 6.54 7.68 -11.95
N ASN A 36 7.59 6.86 -12.03
CA ASN A 36 8.53 6.83 -13.16
C ASN A 36 8.45 5.55 -14.02
N SER A 37 7.63 4.56 -13.64
CA SER A 37 7.54 3.25 -14.30
C SER A 37 6.39 3.23 -15.32
N GLU A 38 6.40 4.12 -16.30
CA GLU A 38 5.32 4.26 -17.27
C GLU A 38 5.12 3.01 -18.13
N LYS A 39 6.19 2.41 -18.62
CA LYS A 39 6.12 1.21 -19.47
C LYS A 39 5.42 0.04 -18.74
N GLU A 40 5.82 -0.21 -17.51
CA GLU A 40 5.21 -1.27 -16.69
C GLU A 40 3.78 -0.92 -16.27
N ALA A 41 3.49 0.37 -16.05
CA ALA A 41 2.13 0.82 -15.75
C ALA A 41 1.19 0.59 -16.93
N ARG A 42 1.62 0.86 -18.16
CA ARG A 42 0.85 0.59 -19.39
C ARG A 42 0.58 -0.90 -19.55
N ALA A 43 1.61 -1.75 -19.38
CA ALA A 43 1.42 -3.20 -19.43
C ALA A 43 0.41 -3.70 -18.39
N THR A 44 0.51 -3.21 -17.15
CA THR A 44 -0.47 -3.56 -16.10
C THR A 44 -1.87 -3.05 -16.42
N ALA A 45 -1.99 -1.86 -17.00
CA ALA A 45 -3.27 -1.29 -17.41
C ALA A 45 -3.97 -2.12 -18.50
N GLU A 46 -3.21 -2.59 -19.50
CA GLU A 46 -3.73 -3.46 -20.55
C GLU A 46 -4.29 -4.77 -19.98
N GLU A 47 -3.56 -5.41 -19.08
CA GLU A 47 -4.00 -6.63 -18.38
C GLU A 47 -5.22 -6.40 -17.46
N CYS A 48 -5.46 -5.16 -17.05
CA CYS A 48 -6.63 -4.74 -16.29
C CYS A 48 -7.74 -4.12 -17.16
N GLY A 49 -7.86 -4.52 -18.43
CA GLY A 49 -8.91 -4.07 -19.32
C GLY A 49 -8.79 -2.59 -19.71
N SER A 50 -7.59 -2.15 -20.04
CA SER A 50 -7.27 -0.75 -20.37
C SER A 50 -7.57 0.23 -19.23
N ALA A 51 -7.15 -0.13 -18.02
CA ALA A 51 -7.35 0.69 -16.82
C ALA A 51 -6.74 2.10 -16.97
N PRO A 52 -7.39 3.15 -16.47
CA PRO A 52 -6.86 4.51 -16.53
C PRO A 52 -5.57 4.64 -15.72
N LEU A 53 -4.64 5.43 -16.29
CA LEU A 53 -3.32 5.68 -15.74
C LEU A 53 -3.21 7.11 -15.20
N PHE A 54 -2.60 7.24 -14.03
CA PHE A 54 -2.38 8.52 -13.36
C PHE A 54 -0.92 8.65 -12.95
N GLN A 55 -0.22 9.61 -13.52
CA GLN A 55 1.16 9.92 -13.15
C GLN A 55 1.19 10.99 -12.07
N ALA A 56 1.91 10.75 -10.97
CA ALA A 56 2.16 11.76 -9.95
C ALA A 56 3.50 11.51 -9.22
N ASN A 57 4.16 12.58 -8.79
CA ASN A 57 5.23 12.49 -7.81
C ASN A 57 4.64 12.55 -6.40
N LEU A 58 4.60 11.44 -5.69
CA LEU A 58 4.01 11.36 -4.36
C LEU A 58 4.80 12.14 -3.27
N GLU A 59 5.99 12.65 -3.54
CA GLU A 59 6.68 13.57 -2.64
C GLU A 59 6.01 14.95 -2.61
N SER A 60 5.32 15.30 -3.72
CA SER A 60 4.61 16.56 -3.91
C SER A 60 3.14 16.44 -3.51
N VAL A 61 2.73 17.16 -2.49
CA VAL A 61 1.32 17.22 -2.08
C VAL A 61 0.44 17.83 -3.19
N ASN A 62 0.98 18.75 -3.98
CA ASN A 62 0.25 19.34 -5.10
C ASN A 62 -0.01 18.32 -6.21
N ASP A 63 0.97 17.44 -6.51
CA ASP A 63 0.78 16.36 -7.48
C ASP A 63 -0.25 15.35 -6.98
N ILE A 64 -0.23 15.03 -5.67
CA ILE A 64 -1.26 14.17 -5.06
C ILE A 64 -2.64 14.80 -5.26
N ARG A 65 -2.82 16.08 -4.94
CA ARG A 65 -4.11 16.77 -5.12
C ARG A 65 -4.58 16.78 -6.57
N ARG A 66 -3.66 17.08 -7.52
CA ARG A 66 -3.95 17.03 -8.96
C ARG A 66 -4.40 15.63 -9.37
N MET A 67 -3.66 14.59 -9.01
CA MET A 67 -4.02 13.20 -9.30
C MET A 67 -5.44 12.84 -8.82
N PHE A 68 -5.79 13.18 -7.59
CA PHE A 68 -7.13 12.89 -7.06
C PHE A 68 -8.23 13.72 -7.74
N SER A 69 -7.95 14.92 -8.25
CA SER A 69 -8.90 15.70 -9.05
C SER A 69 -9.16 15.08 -10.43
N GLU A 70 -8.14 14.42 -11.03
CA GLU A 70 -8.23 13.75 -12.32
C GLU A 70 -8.90 12.36 -12.22
N VAL A 71 -8.65 11.62 -11.14
CA VAL A 71 -9.20 10.27 -10.92
C VAL A 71 -10.74 10.28 -10.81
N GLY A 72 -11.32 11.34 -10.24
CA GLY A 72 -12.76 11.42 -10.00
C GLY A 72 -13.25 10.53 -8.84
N PRO A 73 -14.52 10.14 -8.84
CA PRO A 73 -15.10 9.36 -7.75
C PRO A 73 -14.47 7.99 -7.61
N ILE A 74 -14.08 7.63 -6.38
CA ILE A 74 -13.55 6.31 -6.04
C ILE A 74 -14.31 5.70 -4.87
N TYR A 75 -14.46 4.38 -4.90
CA TYR A 75 -14.93 3.58 -3.76
C TYR A 75 -13.79 3.13 -2.86
N GLY A 76 -12.63 2.83 -3.46
CA GLY A 76 -11.47 2.30 -2.72
C GLY A 76 -10.17 3.03 -3.03
N LEU A 77 -9.28 3.05 -2.04
CA LEU A 77 -7.90 3.52 -2.17
C LEU A 77 -6.96 2.48 -1.56
N VAL A 78 -5.95 2.06 -2.33
CA VAL A 78 -4.87 1.22 -1.83
C VAL A 78 -3.57 2.01 -1.87
N ASN A 79 -3.06 2.40 -0.70
CA ASN A 79 -1.76 3.05 -0.55
C ASN A 79 -0.66 1.98 -0.51
N ASN A 80 -0.11 1.65 -1.69
CA ASN A 80 0.93 0.65 -1.86
C ASN A 80 2.29 1.25 -2.19
N ALA A 81 2.36 2.43 -2.83
CA ALA A 81 3.63 3.06 -3.19
C ALA A 81 4.55 3.20 -1.95
N ALA A 82 5.79 2.73 -2.07
CA ALA A 82 6.76 2.81 -1.00
C ALA A 82 8.19 2.84 -1.54
N ARG A 83 9.08 3.36 -0.71
CA ARG A 83 10.53 3.31 -0.86
C ARG A 83 11.13 2.44 0.21
N PHE A 84 12.22 1.78 -0.15
CA PHE A 84 12.95 0.86 0.72
C PHE A 84 14.43 1.07 0.49
N ARG A 85 15.20 1.27 1.57
CA ARG A 85 16.64 1.47 1.50
C ARG A 85 17.29 0.91 2.76
N ARG A 86 18.31 0.09 2.56
CA ARG A 86 19.18 -0.39 3.65
C ARG A 86 20.22 0.68 3.97
N ARG A 87 20.41 1.00 5.27
CA ARG A 87 21.43 1.92 5.74
C ARG A 87 21.75 1.62 7.21
N ASP A 88 23.04 1.71 7.57
CA ASP A 88 23.44 1.70 8.98
C ASP A 88 22.78 2.90 9.70
N PRO A 89 22.15 2.68 10.87
CA PRO A 89 21.52 3.76 11.62
C PRO A 89 22.44 4.93 11.95
N LEU A 90 23.74 4.68 12.14
CA LEU A 90 24.75 5.72 12.41
C LEU A 90 25.12 6.53 11.15
N GLU A 91 24.79 6.05 9.97
CA GLU A 91 25.07 6.68 8.67
C GLU A 91 23.82 7.25 7.99
N VAL A 92 22.65 7.11 8.60
CA VAL A 92 21.41 7.68 8.05
C VAL A 92 21.53 9.20 8.01
N THR A 93 21.48 9.77 6.81
CA THR A 93 21.42 11.21 6.60
C THR A 93 19.97 11.72 6.63
N GLU A 94 19.79 13.04 6.77
CA GLU A 94 18.48 13.69 6.62
C GLU A 94 17.85 13.36 5.25
N SER A 95 18.65 13.35 4.17
CA SER A 95 18.20 12.97 2.83
C SER A 95 17.73 11.51 2.76
N ASP A 96 18.38 10.56 3.46
CA ASP A 96 17.92 9.17 3.52
C ASP A 96 16.59 9.07 4.27
N TRP A 97 16.45 9.84 5.35
CA TRP A 97 15.23 9.93 6.12
C TRP A 97 14.07 10.48 5.28
N ASP A 98 14.26 11.63 4.65
CA ASP A 98 13.27 12.28 3.81
C ASP A 98 12.90 11.43 2.59
N PHE A 99 13.87 10.77 1.96
CA PHE A 99 13.64 9.84 0.86
C PHE A 99 12.61 8.76 1.25
N ILE A 100 12.70 8.20 2.43
CA ILE A 100 11.75 7.18 2.91
C ILE A 100 10.43 7.80 3.37
N HIS A 101 10.48 8.81 4.23
CA HIS A 101 9.28 9.33 4.91
C HIS A 101 8.37 10.13 3.99
N SER A 102 8.93 10.81 2.98
CA SER A 102 8.14 11.58 2.01
C SER A 102 7.12 10.71 1.25
N VAL A 103 7.51 9.49 0.89
CA VAL A 103 6.62 8.57 0.14
C VAL A 103 5.88 7.62 1.09
N ASN A 104 6.59 6.99 2.06
CA ASN A 104 5.97 5.95 2.85
C ASN A 104 4.93 6.47 3.83
N LEU A 105 5.15 7.63 4.44
CA LEU A 105 4.30 8.16 5.50
C LEU A 105 3.56 9.44 5.08
N LYS A 106 4.29 10.48 4.65
CA LYS A 106 3.67 11.76 4.27
C LYS A 106 2.68 11.59 3.12
N ALA A 107 3.09 10.93 2.02
CA ALA A 107 2.20 10.71 0.90
C ALA A 107 1.01 9.82 1.26
N THR A 108 1.21 8.78 2.07
CA THR A 108 0.11 7.92 2.55
C THR A 108 -0.95 8.75 3.28
N PHE A 109 -0.55 9.68 4.15
CA PHE A 109 -1.48 10.59 4.83
C PHE A 109 -2.28 11.43 3.84
N PHE A 110 -1.61 12.12 2.91
CA PHE A 110 -2.29 13.01 1.96
C PHE A 110 -3.14 12.26 0.94
N CYS A 111 -2.75 11.06 0.51
CA CYS A 111 -3.60 10.19 -0.30
C CYS A 111 -4.85 9.75 0.47
N CYS A 112 -4.72 9.34 1.74
CA CYS A 112 -5.87 9.04 2.60
C CYS A 112 -6.80 10.25 2.73
N GLN A 113 -6.25 11.46 2.94
CA GLN A 113 -7.02 12.70 3.06
C GLN A 113 -7.81 12.99 1.77
N GLN A 114 -7.15 12.97 0.61
CA GLN A 114 -7.80 13.26 -0.67
C GLN A 114 -8.81 12.17 -1.05
N GLY A 115 -8.47 10.90 -0.84
CA GLY A 115 -9.39 9.77 -1.06
C GLY A 115 -10.63 9.87 -0.18
N ALA A 116 -10.46 10.20 1.10
CA ALA A 116 -11.59 10.38 2.02
C ALA A 116 -12.52 11.53 1.61
N LEU A 117 -11.97 12.63 1.08
CA LEU A 117 -12.77 13.75 0.56
C LEU A 117 -13.68 13.33 -0.61
N LEU A 118 -13.17 12.44 -1.50
CA LEU A 118 -13.98 11.90 -2.60
C LEU A 118 -15.02 10.89 -2.09
N MET A 119 -14.61 9.98 -1.20
CA MET A 119 -15.47 8.94 -0.65
C MET A 119 -16.62 9.50 0.20
N LYS A 120 -16.39 10.56 0.97
CA LYS A 120 -17.45 11.25 1.76
C LYS A 120 -18.56 11.78 0.87
N LYS A 121 -18.25 12.27 -0.33
CA LYS A 121 -19.27 12.72 -1.30
C LYS A 121 -20.15 11.57 -1.79
N SER A 122 -19.63 10.35 -1.81
CA SER A 122 -20.36 9.14 -2.20
C SER A 122 -21.00 8.39 -1.03
N GLY A 123 -20.78 8.84 0.21
CA GLY A 123 -21.37 8.28 1.44
C GLY A 123 -20.72 6.97 1.92
N ALA A 124 -19.75 6.43 1.21
CA ALA A 124 -19.04 5.19 1.61
C ALA A 124 -17.66 5.09 0.97
N GLY A 125 -16.72 4.43 1.67
CA GLY A 125 -15.39 4.16 1.11
C GLY A 125 -14.57 3.12 1.88
N ARG A 126 -13.49 2.68 1.24
CA ARG A 126 -12.53 1.71 1.77
C ARG A 126 -11.11 2.17 1.51
N ILE A 127 -10.31 2.29 2.56
CA ILE A 127 -8.87 2.61 2.45
C ILE A 127 -8.08 1.42 3.00
N VAL A 128 -7.11 0.94 2.21
CA VAL A 128 -6.17 -0.11 2.61
C VAL A 128 -4.75 0.41 2.47
N ASN A 129 -4.03 0.48 3.57
CA ASN A 129 -2.63 0.91 3.59
C ASN A 129 -1.70 -0.32 3.59
N ILE A 130 -0.73 -0.36 2.70
CA ILE A 130 0.31 -1.39 2.74
C ILE A 130 1.42 -0.94 3.69
N SER A 131 1.38 -1.46 4.92
CA SER A 131 2.45 -1.28 5.89
C SER A 131 3.60 -2.27 5.63
N SER A 132 4.10 -2.95 6.63
CA SER A 132 5.14 -3.97 6.51
C SER A 132 5.29 -4.70 7.84
N LEU A 133 5.84 -5.91 7.80
CA LEU A 133 6.39 -6.57 8.98
C LEU A 133 7.42 -5.66 9.70
N GLY A 134 8.22 -4.89 8.95
CA GLY A 134 9.14 -3.91 9.52
C GLY A 134 8.49 -2.77 10.32
N GLY A 135 7.16 -2.57 10.20
CA GLY A 135 6.40 -1.69 11.09
C GLY A 135 5.92 -2.36 12.38
N ILE A 136 6.06 -3.69 12.49
CA ILE A 136 5.66 -4.51 13.64
C ILE A 136 6.90 -5.02 14.39
N ARG A 137 7.94 -5.43 13.65
CA ARG A 137 9.19 -5.95 14.18
C ARG A 137 10.38 -5.12 13.70
N PRO A 138 11.36 -4.85 14.57
CA PRO A 138 12.52 -4.03 14.21
C PRO A 138 13.48 -4.78 13.28
N TRP A 139 14.07 -4.03 12.33
CA TRP A 139 15.16 -4.49 11.47
C TRP A 139 16.34 -3.53 11.63
N GLU A 140 17.50 -4.04 12.07
CA GLU A 140 18.67 -3.26 12.46
C GLU A 140 19.10 -2.21 11.41
N MET A 141 19.26 -2.64 10.16
CA MET A 141 19.76 -1.79 9.09
C MET A 141 18.66 -1.00 8.36
N TYR A 142 17.45 -0.94 8.94
CA TYR A 142 16.26 -0.33 8.31
C TYR A 142 15.47 0.54 9.28
N ALA A 143 16.12 1.11 10.30
CA ALA A 143 15.44 1.86 11.37
C ALA A 143 14.51 2.95 10.84
N HIS A 144 14.96 3.77 9.88
CA HIS A 144 14.16 4.83 9.24
C HIS A 144 12.96 4.28 8.42
N TYR A 145 13.14 3.12 7.77
CA TYR A 145 12.04 2.44 7.09
C TYR A 145 11.03 1.87 8.09
N CYS A 146 11.50 1.18 9.13
CA CYS A 146 10.65 0.62 10.19
C CYS A 146 9.82 1.72 10.86
N ALA A 147 10.43 2.86 11.17
CA ALA A 147 9.75 4.03 11.72
C ALA A 147 8.62 4.51 10.78
N SER A 148 8.88 4.61 9.47
CA SER A 148 7.87 5.01 8.48
C SER A 148 6.69 4.03 8.44
N LYS A 149 6.95 2.71 8.50
CA LYS A 149 5.91 1.68 8.42
C LYS A 149 5.13 1.51 9.73
N ALA A 150 5.79 1.72 10.89
CA ALA A 150 5.10 1.84 12.17
C ALA A 150 4.19 3.09 12.19
N GLY A 151 4.65 4.20 11.61
CA GLY A 151 3.84 5.40 11.39
C GLY A 151 2.60 5.12 10.55
N VAL A 152 2.70 4.34 9.46
CA VAL A 152 1.55 3.93 8.63
C VAL A 152 0.55 3.09 9.44
N ILE A 153 1.02 2.19 10.30
CA ILE A 153 0.15 1.39 11.18
C ILE A 153 -0.63 2.28 12.14
N MET A 154 0.04 3.22 12.80
CA MET A 154 -0.64 4.14 13.72
C MET A 154 -1.56 5.10 12.98
N LEU A 155 -1.13 5.63 11.82
CA LEU A 155 -1.95 6.47 10.94
C LEU A 155 -3.25 5.75 10.53
N THR A 156 -3.17 4.46 10.17
CA THR A 156 -4.34 3.63 9.85
C THR A 156 -5.36 3.63 10.99
N LYS A 157 -4.92 3.42 12.22
CA LYS A 157 -5.78 3.40 13.41
C LYS A 157 -6.41 4.77 13.71
N ALA A 158 -5.61 5.84 13.59
CA ALA A 158 -6.08 7.20 13.81
C ALA A 158 -7.14 7.62 12.77
N LEU A 159 -6.87 7.35 11.48
CA LEU A 159 -7.80 7.69 10.41
C LEU A 159 -9.05 6.80 10.39
N ALA A 160 -8.97 5.55 10.85
CA ALA A 160 -10.13 4.69 11.05
C ALA A 160 -11.14 5.32 12.02
N LYS A 161 -10.67 5.93 13.10
CA LYS A 161 -11.53 6.67 14.05
C LYS A 161 -12.07 7.96 13.44
N ALA A 162 -11.24 8.69 12.71
CA ALA A 162 -11.59 10.01 12.16
C ALA A 162 -12.58 9.94 10.98
N PHE A 163 -12.59 8.84 10.22
CA PHE A 163 -13.38 8.70 9.00
C PHE A 163 -14.61 7.79 9.15
N ALA A 164 -14.77 7.16 10.31
CA ALA A 164 -15.98 6.38 10.62
C ALA A 164 -17.20 7.32 10.74
N PRO A 165 -18.42 6.81 10.48
CA PRO A 165 -18.74 5.42 10.10
C PRO A 165 -18.69 5.15 8.59
N GLU A 166 -18.56 6.18 7.73
CA GLU A 166 -18.72 6.05 6.28
C GLU A 166 -17.53 5.34 5.61
N ILE A 167 -16.31 5.58 6.12
CA ILE A 167 -15.08 5.08 5.49
C ILE A 167 -14.32 4.20 6.49
N THR A 168 -13.97 2.99 6.06
CA THR A 168 -13.07 2.13 6.82
C THR A 168 -11.63 2.35 6.38
N VAL A 169 -10.69 2.27 7.33
CA VAL A 169 -9.26 2.36 7.06
C VAL A 169 -8.58 1.17 7.74
N ASN A 170 -7.96 0.29 6.95
CA ASN A 170 -7.27 -0.89 7.43
C ASN A 170 -5.86 -0.99 6.82
N SER A 171 -5.04 -1.88 7.32
CA SER A 171 -3.67 -2.09 6.85
C SER A 171 -3.38 -3.58 6.61
N VAL A 172 -2.68 -3.85 5.52
CA VAL A 172 -2.01 -5.14 5.29
C VAL A 172 -0.52 -4.95 5.57
N ALA A 173 0.09 -5.84 6.35
CA ALA A 173 1.51 -5.84 6.70
C ALA A 173 2.20 -7.08 6.09
N PRO A 174 2.75 -6.98 4.87
CA PRO A 174 3.46 -8.10 4.25
C PRO A 174 4.74 -8.43 5.00
N GLY A 175 5.05 -9.72 5.09
CA GLY A 175 6.34 -10.25 5.50
C GLY A 175 7.32 -10.33 4.32
N VAL A 176 8.01 -11.47 4.20
CA VAL A 176 8.92 -11.75 3.09
C VAL A 176 8.12 -12.14 1.86
N ILE A 177 8.02 -11.24 0.90
CA ILE A 177 7.37 -11.47 -0.40
C ILE A 177 8.44 -11.43 -1.47
N LEU A 178 8.69 -12.55 -2.15
CA LEU A 178 9.66 -12.58 -3.23
C LEU A 178 9.16 -11.77 -4.42
N SER A 179 9.94 -10.78 -4.78
CA SER A 179 9.85 -10.10 -6.07
C SER A 179 11.24 -10.14 -6.72
N SER A 180 11.36 -9.97 -8.01
CA SER A 180 12.64 -9.95 -8.72
C SER A 180 13.65 -9.00 -8.06
N GLY A 181 14.75 -9.54 -7.55
CA GLY A 181 15.79 -8.83 -6.80
C GLY A 181 15.97 -9.47 -5.42
N GLN A 182 17.05 -10.26 -5.24
CA GLN A 182 17.34 -10.93 -3.98
C GLN A 182 18.01 -9.96 -3.01
N GLU A 183 17.40 -9.75 -1.84
CA GLU A 183 18.09 -9.14 -0.69
C GLU A 183 19.04 -10.17 -0.07
N PRO A 184 20.26 -9.79 0.32
CA PRO A 184 21.10 -10.61 1.16
C PRO A 184 20.33 -10.96 2.45
N ARG A 185 20.23 -12.21 2.85
CA ARG A 185 19.46 -12.74 3.99
C ARG A 185 17.99 -13.12 3.69
N ILE A 186 17.53 -13.08 2.44
CA ILE A 186 16.16 -13.55 2.15
C ILE A 186 15.97 -15.01 2.55
N GLU A 187 16.98 -15.85 2.32
CA GLU A 187 16.96 -17.28 2.70
C GLU A 187 16.90 -17.46 4.22
N GLU A 188 17.65 -16.65 4.97
CA GLU A 188 17.61 -16.66 6.44
C GLU A 188 16.21 -16.25 6.96
N MET A 189 15.60 -15.22 6.35
CA MET A 189 14.26 -14.77 6.72
C MET A 189 13.20 -15.83 6.37
N ILE A 190 13.34 -16.52 5.23
CA ILE A 190 12.45 -17.63 4.85
C ILE A 190 12.60 -18.78 5.84
N ALA A 191 13.83 -19.16 6.19
CA ALA A 191 14.10 -20.20 7.17
C ALA A 191 13.58 -19.85 8.58
N ALA A 192 13.59 -18.56 8.93
CA ALA A 192 13.02 -18.06 10.18
C ALA A 192 11.48 -18.00 10.16
N THR A 193 10.85 -17.96 8.98
CA THR A 193 9.40 -17.90 8.86
C THR A 193 8.77 -19.24 9.29
N PRO A 194 7.78 -19.27 10.20
CA PRO A 194 7.10 -20.50 10.59
C PRO A 194 6.53 -21.31 9.41
N ALA A 195 5.98 -20.63 8.42
CA ALA A 195 5.47 -21.26 7.19
C ALA A 195 6.57 -21.85 6.28
N ARG A 196 7.87 -21.62 6.57
CA ARG A 196 9.04 -22.17 5.84
C ARG A 196 9.07 -21.83 4.35
N ARG A 197 8.41 -20.76 3.96
CA ARG A 197 8.42 -20.23 2.60
C ARG A 197 8.25 -18.70 2.61
N SER A 198 8.56 -18.08 1.49
CA SER A 198 8.09 -16.70 1.24
C SER A 198 6.58 -16.69 1.01
N GLY A 199 5.96 -15.54 1.27
CA GLY A 199 4.63 -15.25 0.76
C GLY A 199 4.66 -14.92 -0.73
N THR A 200 3.47 -14.88 -1.34
CA THR A 200 3.28 -14.47 -2.72
C THR A 200 2.58 -13.12 -2.82
N VAL A 201 2.66 -12.50 -3.97
CA VAL A 201 1.97 -11.24 -4.25
C VAL A 201 0.45 -11.40 -4.17
N GLU A 202 -0.04 -12.57 -4.61
CA GLU A 202 -1.46 -12.94 -4.59
C GLU A 202 -2.00 -13.03 -3.16
N GLU A 203 -1.24 -13.58 -2.21
CA GLU A 203 -1.65 -13.66 -0.80
C GLU A 203 -1.81 -12.25 -0.18
N VAL A 204 -0.95 -11.31 -0.56
CA VAL A 204 -1.10 -9.91 -0.14
C VAL A 204 -2.32 -9.26 -0.81
N ALA A 205 -2.54 -9.53 -2.09
CA ALA A 205 -3.68 -8.99 -2.84
C ALA A 205 -5.02 -9.54 -2.32
N ASP A 206 -5.10 -10.80 -1.91
CA ASP A 206 -6.29 -11.39 -1.29
C ASP A 206 -6.61 -10.73 0.06
N ALA A 207 -5.60 -10.38 0.87
CA ALA A 207 -5.80 -9.64 2.11
C ALA A 207 -6.33 -8.21 1.84
N VAL A 208 -5.88 -7.54 0.78
CA VAL A 208 -6.43 -6.26 0.32
C VAL A 208 -7.88 -6.42 -0.12
N LEU A 209 -8.18 -7.43 -0.93
CA LEU A 209 -9.53 -7.73 -1.40
C LEU A 209 -10.49 -8.01 -0.23
N TYR A 210 -10.04 -8.73 0.80
CA TYR A 210 -10.81 -8.94 2.02
C TYR A 210 -11.24 -7.62 2.65
N PHE A 211 -10.33 -6.66 2.86
CA PHE A 211 -10.67 -5.38 3.47
C PHE A 211 -11.58 -4.51 2.58
N LEU A 212 -11.47 -4.59 1.27
CA LEU A 212 -12.36 -3.87 0.34
C LEU A 212 -13.79 -4.41 0.38
N ASN A 213 -13.98 -5.71 0.70
CA ASN A 213 -15.27 -6.38 0.81
C ASN A 213 -15.81 -6.46 2.23
N ALA A 214 -14.98 -6.21 3.24
CA ALA A 214 -15.37 -6.30 4.65
C ALA A 214 -16.49 -5.32 5.00
N THR A 215 -17.25 -5.66 6.05
CA THR A 215 -18.27 -4.76 6.60
C THR A 215 -17.66 -3.50 7.20
N ASN A 216 -18.46 -2.45 7.42
CA ASN A 216 -17.98 -1.22 8.07
C ASN A 216 -17.53 -1.44 9.52
N PHE A 217 -17.84 -2.58 10.11
CA PHE A 217 -17.40 -2.93 11.46
C PHE A 217 -15.93 -3.36 11.52
N VAL A 218 -15.31 -3.65 10.37
CA VAL A 218 -13.89 -3.98 10.26
C VAL A 218 -13.12 -2.71 9.87
N THR A 219 -12.64 -1.98 10.85
CA THR A 219 -11.82 -0.77 10.65
C THR A 219 -10.71 -0.66 11.70
N GLY A 220 -9.62 0.01 11.37
CA GLY A 220 -8.45 0.18 12.23
C GLY A 220 -7.60 -1.09 12.40
N GLN A 221 -7.83 -2.13 11.61
CA GLN A 221 -7.15 -3.41 11.73
C GLN A 221 -5.83 -3.44 10.96
N VAL A 222 -4.90 -4.26 11.45
CA VAL A 222 -3.63 -4.56 10.78
C VAL A 222 -3.56 -6.07 10.60
N LEU A 223 -3.58 -6.53 9.36
CA LEU A 223 -3.47 -7.95 9.02
C LEU A 223 -2.04 -8.23 8.54
N ALA A 224 -1.28 -8.97 9.34
CA ALA A 224 0.01 -9.49 8.92
C ALA A 224 -0.17 -10.65 7.94
N VAL A 225 0.49 -10.55 6.77
CA VAL A 225 0.59 -11.62 5.75
C VAL A 225 2.06 -12.00 5.69
N ASP A 226 2.53 -12.76 6.66
CA ASP A 226 3.96 -12.92 6.96
C ASP A 226 4.36 -14.37 7.30
N GLY A 227 3.47 -15.35 7.11
CA GLY A 227 3.73 -16.75 7.44
C GLY A 227 4.02 -17.01 8.92
N GLY A 228 3.55 -16.11 9.81
CA GLY A 228 3.75 -16.19 11.27
C GLY A 228 5.06 -15.57 11.76
N LEU A 229 5.83 -14.89 10.90
CA LEU A 229 7.14 -14.34 11.28
C LEU A 229 7.04 -13.24 12.35
N SER A 230 5.91 -12.52 12.45
CA SER A 230 5.67 -11.52 13.50
C SER A 230 5.48 -12.12 14.90
N GLN A 231 5.18 -13.41 14.99
CA GLN A 231 4.88 -14.10 16.26
C GLN A 231 6.11 -14.71 16.95
N ARG A 232 7.31 -14.49 16.41
CA ARG A 232 8.58 -14.99 16.97
C ARG A 232 9.33 -13.91 17.73
#